data_da433f87e5dbd529c039af5889351bcb
#
_entry.id   da433f87e5dbd529c039af5889351bcb
#
_cell.length_a   1.000
_cell.length_b   1.000
_cell.length_c   1.000
_cell.angle_alpha   90.00
_cell.angle_beta   90.00
_cell.angle_gamma   90.00
#
_symmetry.space_group_name_H-M   'P 1'
#
loop_
_entity.id
_entity.type
_entity.pdbx_description
1 polymer ?
#
loop_
_entity_poly.entity_id
_entity_poly.type
_entity_poly.pdbx_seq_one_letter_code
_entity_poly.pdbx_strand_id
1 'polypeptide(L)'
;DEYIVKTDNSVSTSEGIEWSDNPVVCFKFAKEDVWVYEFILKHQPHIVMLSATVGDQRSFDDNIGTHFTEQKKSVMYKMPSTFDYSKSPIYYIPGNKMSKDCIEHSFPINAKTINSILKSNKHINEKGIIHTGSYKNAYDLVKLLDDDVKERVYIYTTSKEKQDVLLDYMLSKNGV
;
A
#
# COMPACT_ATOMS: atom_id res chain seq x y z
N ASP A 1 -20.05 -20.56 -8.62
CA ASP A 1 -19.75 -19.54 -7.60
C ASP A 1 -18.44 -19.95 -6.91
N GLU A 2 -17.36 -19.24 -7.20
CA GLU A 2 -16.08 -19.50 -6.59
C GLU A 2 -15.91 -18.62 -5.35
N TYR A 3 -15.94 -19.23 -4.19
CA TYR A 3 -15.66 -18.56 -2.92
C TYR A 3 -14.30 -19.00 -2.41
N ILE A 4 -13.52 -18.05 -1.93
CA ILE A 4 -12.33 -18.35 -1.15
C ILE A 4 -12.74 -18.29 0.32
N VAL A 5 -12.73 -19.43 0.98
CA VAL A 5 -12.94 -19.53 2.44
C VAL A 5 -11.59 -19.37 3.11
N LYS A 6 -11.42 -18.34 3.89
CA LYS A 6 -10.25 -18.14 4.73
C LYS A 6 -10.70 -18.19 6.18
N THR A 7 -10.19 -19.15 6.94
CA THR A 7 -10.30 -19.11 8.40
C THR A 7 -9.12 -18.30 8.94
N ASP A 8 -9.41 -17.20 9.58
CA ASP A 8 -8.39 -16.39 10.24
C ASP A 8 -8.55 -16.54 11.75
N ASN A 9 -7.75 -17.41 12.33
CA ASN A 9 -7.70 -17.63 13.78
C ASN A 9 -6.59 -16.81 14.43
N SER A 10 -5.91 -15.95 13.65
CA SER A 10 -4.76 -15.19 14.12
C SER A 10 -5.11 -13.74 14.39
N VAL A 11 -4.70 -13.25 15.53
CA VAL A 11 -4.72 -11.82 15.87
C VAL A 11 -3.27 -11.36 15.88
N SER A 12 -2.94 -10.36 15.06
CA SER A 12 -1.62 -9.74 15.07
C SER A 12 -1.50 -8.84 16.29
N THR A 13 -0.63 -9.19 17.21
CA THR A 13 -0.27 -8.37 18.37
C THR A 13 1.14 -7.81 18.21
N SER A 14 1.53 -6.86 19.07
CA SER A 14 2.90 -6.32 19.13
C SER A 14 3.96 -7.36 19.47
N GLU A 15 3.55 -8.49 20.07
CA GLU A 15 4.43 -9.57 20.49
C GLU A 15 4.49 -10.74 19.50
N GLY A 16 3.63 -10.71 18.45
CA GLY A 16 3.59 -11.74 17.42
C GLY A 16 2.18 -12.06 16.94
N ILE A 17 2.00 -13.28 16.46
CA ILE A 17 0.69 -13.82 16.03
C ILE A 17 0.14 -14.68 17.15
N GLU A 18 -0.95 -14.23 17.76
CA GLU A 18 -1.72 -15.04 18.71
C GLU A 18 -2.89 -15.72 18.02
N TRP A 19 -3.20 -16.96 18.42
CA TRP A 19 -4.33 -17.69 17.92
C TRP A 19 -5.56 -17.39 18.78
N SER A 20 -6.63 -16.94 18.15
CA SER A 20 -7.90 -16.68 18.85
C SER A 20 -8.65 -17.96 19.12
N ASP A 21 -9.23 -18.11 20.32
CA ASP A 21 -10.15 -19.19 20.66
C ASP A 21 -11.49 -19.09 19.90
N ASN A 22 -11.78 -17.93 19.30
CA ASN A 22 -12.95 -17.69 18.49
C ASN A 22 -12.56 -17.53 17.02
N PRO A 23 -12.54 -18.60 16.21
CA PRO A 23 -12.20 -18.53 14.82
C PRO A 23 -13.22 -17.70 14.03
N VAL A 24 -12.74 -16.73 13.26
CA VAL A 24 -13.57 -15.97 12.32
C VAL A 24 -13.44 -16.60 10.94
N VAL A 25 -14.57 -17.01 10.37
CA VAL A 25 -14.62 -17.50 9.00
C VAL A 25 -14.92 -16.32 8.09
N CYS A 26 -13.95 -15.97 7.26
CA CYS A 26 -14.11 -14.91 6.26
C CYS A 26 -14.40 -15.53 4.89
N PHE A 27 -15.51 -15.13 4.28
CA PHE A 27 -15.82 -15.46 2.88
C PHE A 27 -15.40 -14.28 2.02
N LYS A 28 -14.57 -14.55 1.01
CA LYS A 28 -14.26 -13.58 -0.04
C LYS A 28 -14.71 -14.13 -1.38
N PHE A 29 -15.31 -13.30 -2.19
CA PHE A 29 -15.57 -13.66 -3.58
C PHE A 29 -14.24 -13.75 -4.33
N ALA A 30 -14.08 -14.79 -5.15
CA ALA A 30 -12.92 -14.93 -6.03
C ALA A 30 -12.96 -13.88 -7.15
N LYS A 31 -14.18 -13.52 -7.58
CA LYS A 31 -14.45 -12.40 -8.47
C LYS A 31 -15.52 -11.51 -7.84
N GLU A 32 -15.28 -10.24 -7.85
CA GLU A 32 -16.15 -9.24 -7.23
C GLU A 32 -17.28 -8.80 -8.17
N ASP A 33 -17.14 -9.06 -9.47
CA ASP A 33 -18.05 -8.66 -10.55
C ASP A 33 -19.50 -9.10 -10.33
N VAL A 34 -19.72 -10.38 -10.03
CA VAL A 34 -21.06 -10.94 -9.77
C VAL A 34 -21.69 -10.29 -8.55
N TRP A 35 -20.91 -10.10 -7.50
CA TRP A 35 -21.40 -9.50 -6.25
C TRP A 35 -21.78 -8.03 -6.47
N VAL A 36 -20.92 -7.25 -7.11
CA VAL A 36 -21.18 -5.84 -7.39
C VAL A 36 -22.43 -5.72 -8.28
N TYR A 37 -22.56 -6.59 -9.28
CA TYR A 37 -23.74 -6.60 -10.14
C TYR A 37 -25.01 -6.92 -9.35
N GLU A 38 -25.07 -8.05 -8.66
CA GLU A 38 -26.28 -8.53 -7.96
C GLU A 38 -26.73 -7.61 -6.83
N PHE A 39 -25.81 -7.05 -6.07
CA PHE A 39 -26.15 -6.27 -4.89
C PHE A 39 -26.18 -4.75 -5.11
N ILE A 40 -25.51 -4.26 -6.15
CA ILE A 40 -25.42 -2.81 -6.40
C ILE A 40 -25.99 -2.46 -7.77
N LEU A 41 -25.38 -2.94 -8.86
CA LEU A 41 -25.70 -2.45 -10.20
C LEU A 41 -27.11 -2.79 -10.63
N LYS A 42 -27.59 -3.98 -10.30
CA LYS A 42 -28.93 -4.46 -10.65
C LYS A 42 -30.05 -3.59 -10.09
N HIS A 43 -29.83 -3.01 -8.93
CA HIS A 43 -30.86 -2.26 -8.18
C HIS A 43 -30.78 -0.75 -8.37
N GLN A 44 -29.71 -0.24 -8.94
CA GLN A 44 -29.51 1.21 -9.11
C GLN A 44 -29.63 1.59 -10.59
N PRO A 45 -30.53 2.52 -10.95
CA PRO A 45 -30.69 2.94 -12.36
C PRO A 45 -29.47 3.73 -12.86
N HIS A 46 -28.85 4.52 -12.00
CA HIS A 46 -27.68 5.35 -12.33
C HIS A 46 -26.67 5.29 -11.21
N ILE A 47 -25.40 5.12 -11.57
CA ILE A 47 -24.28 5.06 -10.61
C ILE A 47 -23.15 5.93 -11.15
N VAL A 48 -22.61 6.77 -10.29
CA VAL A 48 -21.39 7.55 -10.55
C VAL A 48 -20.31 7.07 -9.60
N MET A 49 -19.19 6.63 -10.17
CA MET A 49 -18.02 6.19 -9.41
C MET A 49 -16.87 7.14 -9.67
N LEU A 50 -16.16 7.54 -8.61
CA LEU A 50 -15.05 8.48 -8.67
C LEU A 50 -13.82 7.85 -8.01
N SER A 51 -12.70 7.86 -8.71
CA SER A 51 -11.41 7.43 -8.17
C SER A 51 -10.27 8.09 -8.93
N ALA A 52 -9.14 8.26 -8.26
CA ALA A 52 -7.91 8.73 -8.88
C ALA A 52 -7.22 7.66 -9.74
N THR A 53 -7.52 6.38 -9.52
CA THR A 53 -6.76 5.23 -10.04
C THR A 53 -7.66 4.12 -10.57
N VAL A 54 -8.65 4.47 -11.38
CA VAL A 54 -9.59 3.48 -11.98
C VAL A 54 -8.92 2.57 -13.00
N GLY A 55 -7.85 3.03 -13.64
CA GLY A 55 -7.20 2.28 -14.72
C GLY A 55 -7.85 2.49 -16.09
N ASP A 56 -8.04 1.42 -16.85
CA ASP A 56 -8.75 1.44 -18.11
C ASP A 56 -10.20 0.98 -17.96
N GLN A 57 -11.07 1.45 -18.85
CA GLN A 57 -12.50 1.19 -18.79
C GLN A 57 -12.84 -0.30 -18.86
N ARG A 58 -12.18 -1.05 -19.73
CA ARG A 58 -12.50 -2.46 -19.93
C ARG A 58 -12.20 -3.28 -18.69
N SER A 59 -11.00 -3.13 -18.13
CA SER A 59 -10.62 -3.84 -16.90
C SER A 59 -11.53 -3.45 -15.73
N PHE A 60 -11.94 -2.18 -15.66
CA PHE A 60 -12.87 -1.74 -14.63
C PHE A 60 -14.26 -2.36 -14.80
N ASP A 61 -14.80 -2.35 -16.02
CA ASP A 61 -16.09 -2.94 -16.35
C ASP A 61 -16.13 -4.45 -16.08
N ASP A 62 -15.05 -5.16 -16.40
CA ASP A 62 -14.91 -6.58 -16.13
C ASP A 62 -14.88 -6.87 -14.62
N ASN A 63 -14.25 -6.01 -13.84
CA ASN A 63 -14.14 -6.17 -12.38
C ASN A 63 -15.43 -5.85 -11.62
N ILE A 64 -16.23 -4.90 -12.11
CA ILE A 64 -17.48 -4.51 -11.44
C ILE A 64 -18.74 -5.18 -12.05
N GLY A 65 -18.59 -5.95 -13.12
CA GLY A 65 -19.68 -6.74 -13.67
C GLY A 65 -20.68 -5.96 -14.52
N THR A 66 -20.30 -4.83 -15.15
CA THR A 66 -21.20 -4.11 -16.07
C THR A 66 -21.57 -4.92 -17.29
N HIS A 67 -20.77 -5.93 -17.63
CA HIS A 67 -21.01 -6.84 -18.75
C HIS A 67 -22.21 -7.80 -18.53
N PHE A 68 -22.69 -7.95 -17.30
CA PHE A 68 -23.87 -8.77 -17.02
C PHE A 68 -25.19 -8.13 -17.48
N THR A 69 -25.15 -6.90 -17.96
CA THR A 69 -26.36 -6.22 -18.43
C THR A 69 -26.11 -5.47 -19.74
N GLU A 70 -26.90 -5.78 -20.74
CA GLU A 70 -26.91 -5.04 -22.02
C GLU A 70 -27.58 -3.66 -21.90
N GLN A 71 -28.38 -3.46 -20.85
CA GLN A 71 -29.17 -2.23 -20.66
C GLN A 71 -28.35 -1.10 -20.03
N LYS A 72 -27.25 -1.42 -19.36
CA LYS A 72 -26.40 -0.42 -18.70
C LYS A 72 -25.12 -0.23 -19.48
N LYS A 73 -24.92 0.96 -20.00
CA LYS A 73 -23.68 1.36 -20.66
C LYS A 73 -22.82 2.11 -19.66
N SER A 74 -21.59 1.65 -19.46
CA SER A 74 -20.60 2.41 -18.72
C SER A 74 -19.94 3.44 -19.62
N VAL A 75 -19.65 4.59 -19.07
CA VAL A 75 -18.88 5.65 -19.74
C VAL A 75 -17.82 6.12 -18.77
N MET A 76 -16.57 6.10 -19.20
CA MET A 76 -15.44 6.57 -18.40
C MET A 76 -14.99 7.94 -18.90
N TYR A 77 -14.92 8.88 -17.99
CA TYR A 77 -14.31 10.19 -18.23
C TYR A 77 -12.98 10.25 -17.49
N LYS A 78 -11.91 10.39 -18.24
CA LYS A 78 -10.57 10.58 -17.69
C LYS A 78 -10.20 12.06 -17.75
N MET A 79 -10.14 12.68 -16.59
CA MET A 79 -9.69 14.07 -16.49
C MET A 79 -8.17 14.16 -16.58
N PRO A 80 -7.61 15.19 -17.22
CA PRO A 80 -6.18 15.41 -17.18
C PRO A 80 -5.73 15.71 -15.74
N SER A 81 -4.53 15.27 -15.39
CA SER A 81 -3.95 15.58 -14.10
C SER A 81 -3.69 17.08 -13.97
N THR A 82 -4.01 17.63 -12.80
CA THR A 82 -3.66 19.02 -12.44
C THR A 82 -2.22 19.12 -11.90
N PHE A 83 -1.57 17.98 -11.65
CA PHE A 83 -0.19 17.95 -11.15
C PHE A 83 0.81 18.16 -12.28
N ASP A 84 1.83 18.98 -11.99
CA ASP A 84 2.98 19.17 -12.86
C ASP A 84 3.99 18.02 -12.63
N TYR A 85 3.94 17.02 -13.48
CA TYR A 85 4.83 15.84 -13.38
C TYR A 85 6.31 16.18 -13.53
N SER A 86 6.67 17.31 -14.10
CA SER A 86 8.07 17.74 -14.19
C SER A 86 8.69 18.02 -12.81
N LYS A 87 7.84 18.35 -11.83
CA LYS A 87 8.24 18.62 -10.45
C LYS A 87 8.30 17.35 -9.57
N SER A 88 7.86 16.21 -10.10
CA SER A 88 7.82 14.94 -9.37
C SER A 88 8.47 13.82 -10.21
N PRO A 89 9.77 13.93 -10.50
CA PRO A 89 10.46 12.92 -11.28
C PRO A 89 10.51 11.58 -10.53
N ILE A 90 10.34 10.49 -11.28
CA ILE A 90 10.51 9.13 -10.76
C ILE A 90 11.89 8.64 -11.19
N TYR A 91 12.71 8.24 -10.23
CA TYR A 91 14.01 7.63 -10.47
C TYR A 91 13.94 6.14 -10.21
N TYR A 92 14.25 5.35 -11.21
CA TYR A 92 14.40 3.91 -11.06
C TYR A 92 15.85 3.58 -10.73
N ILE A 93 16.08 3.00 -9.56
CA ILE A 93 17.38 2.51 -9.14
C ILE A 93 17.32 0.98 -9.20
N PRO A 94 18.10 0.35 -10.08
CA PRO A 94 18.16 -1.11 -10.13
C PRO A 94 18.59 -1.68 -8.78
N GLY A 95 17.80 -2.56 -8.24
CA GLY A 95 18.04 -3.21 -6.95
C GLY A 95 18.05 -4.74 -7.10
N ASN A 96 18.35 -5.39 -6.00
CA ASN A 96 18.30 -6.85 -5.95
C ASN A 96 16.86 -7.35 -5.81
N LYS A 97 16.67 -8.61 -6.20
CA LYS A 97 15.36 -9.28 -6.08
C LYS A 97 14.91 -9.33 -4.61
N MET A 98 13.69 -8.87 -4.34
CA MET A 98 13.07 -8.81 -3.01
C MET A 98 12.08 -9.96 -2.75
N SER A 99 12.34 -11.14 -3.33
CA SER A 99 11.56 -12.33 -3.01
C SER A 99 11.88 -12.84 -1.61
N LYS A 100 10.97 -13.63 -1.03
CA LYS A 100 11.11 -14.18 0.33
C LYS A 100 12.47 -14.87 0.55
N ASP A 101 12.98 -15.56 -0.47
CA ASP A 101 14.23 -16.31 -0.40
C ASP A 101 15.49 -15.45 -0.56
N CYS A 102 15.34 -14.21 -1.06
CA CYS A 102 16.47 -13.31 -1.34
C CYS A 102 16.53 -12.11 -0.41
N ILE A 103 15.52 -11.93 0.44
CA ILE A 103 15.33 -10.69 1.22
C ILE A 103 16.50 -10.43 2.17
N GLU A 104 17.04 -11.48 2.80
CA GLU A 104 18.16 -11.36 3.75
C GLU A 104 19.44 -10.83 3.09
N HIS A 105 19.69 -11.20 1.84
CA HIS A 105 20.83 -10.69 1.07
C HIS A 105 20.58 -9.31 0.47
N SER A 106 19.32 -9.03 0.14
CA SER A 106 18.95 -7.79 -0.56
C SER A 106 18.81 -6.60 0.40
N PHE A 107 18.41 -6.83 1.63
CA PHE A 107 18.23 -5.76 2.62
C PHE A 107 19.49 -4.95 2.91
N PRO A 108 20.67 -5.53 3.17
CA PRO A 108 21.90 -4.76 3.41
C PRO A 108 22.28 -3.86 2.23
N ILE A 109 22.02 -4.33 1.01
CA ILE A 109 22.32 -3.57 -0.21
C ILE A 109 21.34 -2.41 -0.36
N ASN A 110 20.05 -2.67 -0.14
CA ASN A 110 19.02 -1.63 -0.18
C ASN A 110 19.23 -0.59 0.93
N ALA A 111 19.61 -1.00 2.14
CA ALA A 111 19.94 -0.09 3.22
C ALA A 111 21.10 0.85 2.88
N LYS A 112 22.16 0.35 2.22
CA LYS A 112 23.26 1.19 1.72
C LYS A 112 22.77 2.21 0.70
N THR A 113 21.91 1.80 -0.22
CA THR A 113 21.33 2.70 -1.22
C THR A 113 20.48 3.78 -0.55
N ILE A 114 19.63 3.40 0.41
CA ILE A 114 18.79 4.34 1.17
C ILE A 114 19.65 5.32 1.96
N ASN A 115 20.68 4.84 2.67
CA ASN A 115 21.63 5.70 3.38
C ASN A 115 22.26 6.72 2.43
N SER A 116 22.72 6.28 1.26
CA SER A 116 23.34 7.17 0.27
C SER A 116 22.38 8.24 -0.24
N ILE A 117 21.11 7.89 -0.45
CA ILE A 117 20.08 8.84 -0.88
C ILE A 117 19.82 9.87 0.23
N LEU A 118 19.57 9.40 1.45
CA LEU A 118 19.18 10.25 2.58
C LEU A 118 20.32 11.16 3.06
N LYS A 119 21.58 10.75 2.89
CA LYS A 119 22.78 11.54 3.20
C LYS A 119 23.20 12.48 2.07
N SER A 120 22.61 12.35 0.89
CA SER A 120 22.98 13.23 -0.24
C SER A 120 22.66 14.69 0.08
N ASN A 121 23.46 15.61 -0.44
CA ASN A 121 23.25 17.05 -0.26
C ASN A 121 21.85 17.51 -0.69
N LYS A 122 21.23 16.76 -1.59
CA LYS A 122 19.86 17.04 -2.06
C LYS A 122 18.80 16.69 -1.02
N HIS A 123 18.98 15.59 -0.27
CA HIS A 123 17.91 15.01 0.54
C HIS A 123 18.18 15.06 2.05
N ILE A 124 19.36 15.49 2.49
CA ILE A 124 19.72 15.52 3.90
C ILE A 124 18.80 16.41 4.75
N ASN A 125 18.24 17.45 4.15
CA ASN A 125 17.33 18.38 4.81
C ASN A 125 15.87 18.25 4.35
N GLU A 126 15.55 17.20 3.59
CA GLU A 126 14.19 16.96 3.10
C GLU A 126 13.50 15.88 3.91
N LYS A 127 12.18 15.97 3.99
CA LYS A 127 11.33 14.90 4.50
C LYS A 127 11.15 13.81 3.43
N GLY A 128 11.01 12.57 3.90
CA GLY A 128 10.80 11.45 3.01
C GLY A 128 9.87 10.40 3.61
N ILE A 129 9.45 9.47 2.77
CA ILE A 129 8.70 8.29 3.20
C ILE A 129 9.32 7.07 2.53
N ILE A 130 9.63 6.06 3.34
CA ILE A 130 10.09 4.77 2.86
C ILE A 130 8.94 3.77 2.97
N HIS A 131 8.44 3.29 1.83
CA HIS A 131 7.42 2.25 1.80
C HIS A 131 8.07 0.86 1.85
N THR A 132 7.70 0.09 2.87
CA THR A 132 8.12 -1.31 3.03
C THR A 132 6.92 -2.24 2.88
N GLY A 133 7.17 -3.50 2.50
CA GLY A 133 6.09 -4.48 2.30
C GLY A 133 5.44 -4.99 3.60
N SER A 134 6.04 -4.75 4.77
CA SER A 134 5.51 -5.13 6.08
C SER A 134 6.19 -4.37 7.21
N TYR A 135 5.58 -4.33 8.39
CA TYR A 135 6.19 -3.78 9.60
C TYR A 135 7.51 -4.47 9.95
N LYS A 136 7.56 -5.79 9.85
CA LYS A 136 8.81 -6.55 10.06
C LYS A 136 9.92 -6.03 9.16
N ASN A 137 9.65 -5.86 7.88
CA ASN A 137 10.62 -5.35 6.92
C ASN A 137 11.07 -3.93 7.25
N ALA A 138 10.17 -3.08 7.75
CA ALA A 138 10.51 -1.74 8.19
C ALA A 138 11.52 -1.78 9.36
N TYR A 139 11.26 -2.59 10.39
CA TYR A 139 12.17 -2.75 11.52
C TYR A 139 13.52 -3.31 11.13
N ASP A 140 13.52 -4.34 10.31
CA ASP A 140 14.76 -4.98 9.87
C ASP A 140 15.58 -4.03 9.00
N LEU A 141 14.93 -3.20 8.20
CA LEU A 141 15.60 -2.14 7.43
C LEU A 141 16.23 -1.08 8.35
N VAL A 142 15.48 -0.58 9.34
CA VAL A 142 15.98 0.46 10.27
C VAL A 142 17.23 -0.01 11.01
N LYS A 143 17.31 -1.28 11.41
CA LYS A 143 18.51 -1.83 12.05
C LYS A 143 19.77 -1.71 11.20
N LEU A 144 19.62 -1.71 9.89
CA LEU A 144 20.70 -1.67 8.90
C LEU A 144 21.06 -0.24 8.43
N LEU A 145 20.27 0.75 8.80
CA LEU A 145 20.57 2.14 8.50
C LEU A 145 21.71 2.66 9.38
N ASP A 146 22.39 3.69 8.90
CA ASP A 146 23.44 4.38 9.67
C ASP A 146 22.80 5.16 10.82
N ASP A 147 23.53 5.37 11.91
CA ASP A 147 22.97 5.94 13.13
C ASP A 147 22.44 7.37 12.94
N ASP A 148 23.15 8.19 12.16
CA ASP A 148 22.73 9.55 11.81
C ASP A 148 21.44 9.58 10.96
N VAL A 149 21.17 8.51 10.19
CA VAL A 149 19.91 8.33 9.46
C VAL A 149 18.81 7.84 10.40
N LYS A 150 19.13 6.91 11.31
CA LYS A 150 18.16 6.39 12.30
C LYS A 150 17.55 7.49 13.17
N GLU A 151 18.32 8.51 13.52
CA GLU A 151 17.84 9.66 14.32
C GLU A 151 16.70 10.44 13.62
N ARG A 152 16.56 10.28 12.31
CA ARG A 152 15.52 10.90 11.49
C ARG A 152 14.32 10.01 11.22
N VAL A 153 14.40 8.72 11.59
CA VAL A 153 13.38 7.73 11.23
C VAL A 153 12.25 7.70 12.24
N TYR A 154 11.04 7.82 11.73
CA TYR A 154 9.80 7.72 12.49
C TYR A 154 9.06 6.45 12.06
N ILE A 155 8.93 5.50 12.95
CA ILE A 155 8.27 4.22 12.69
C ILE A 155 7.23 3.95 13.78
N TYR A 156 6.09 3.42 13.40
CA TYR A 156 5.05 3.00 14.35
C TYR A 156 4.64 1.55 14.10
N THR A 157 4.20 0.87 15.16
CA THR A 157 3.77 -0.52 15.12
C THR A 157 2.29 -0.69 15.33
N THR A 158 1.70 0.20 16.10
CA THR A 158 0.31 0.12 16.51
C THR A 158 -0.47 1.34 16.07
N SER A 159 -1.78 1.17 15.93
CA SER A 159 -2.67 2.28 15.58
C SER A 159 -2.70 3.37 16.67
N LYS A 160 -2.37 3.03 17.92
CA LYS A 160 -2.32 4.00 19.04
C LYS A 160 -1.14 4.93 18.92
N GLU A 161 0.03 4.38 18.57
CA GLU A 161 1.27 5.16 18.40
C GLU A 161 1.27 5.99 17.12
N LYS A 162 0.46 5.60 16.14
CA LYS A 162 0.44 6.20 14.81
C LYS A 162 0.26 7.71 14.83
N GLN A 163 -0.63 8.22 15.67
CA GLN A 163 -0.95 9.66 15.70
C GLN A 163 0.21 10.47 16.25
N ASP A 164 0.82 10.01 17.35
CA ASP A 164 1.94 10.68 17.99
C ASP A 164 3.17 10.68 17.09
N VAL A 165 3.49 9.53 16.50
CA VAL A 165 4.62 9.39 15.58
C VAL A 165 4.43 10.24 14.32
N LEU A 166 3.21 10.31 13.76
CA LEU A 166 2.92 11.18 12.63
C LEU A 166 3.03 12.67 12.99
N LEU A 167 2.62 13.05 14.20
CA LEU A 167 2.78 14.43 14.68
C LEU A 167 4.25 14.80 14.79
N ASP A 168 5.06 13.96 15.42
CA ASP A 168 6.50 14.17 15.55
C ASP A 168 7.18 14.24 14.19
N TYR A 169 6.81 13.36 13.25
CA TYR A 169 7.28 13.43 11.87
C TYR A 169 6.89 14.76 11.20
N MET A 170 5.65 15.21 11.39
CA MET A 170 5.19 16.48 10.80
C MET A 170 5.94 17.69 11.38
N LEU A 171 6.29 17.66 12.65
CA LEU A 171 7.05 18.73 13.34
C LEU A 171 8.54 18.67 13.02
N SER A 172 9.06 17.53 12.61
CA SER A 172 10.48 17.38 12.24
C SER A 172 10.82 18.23 11.02
N LYS A 173 12.10 18.59 10.89
CA LYS A 173 12.59 19.32 9.69
C LYS A 173 12.85 18.39 8.53
N ASN A 174 13.38 17.21 8.80
CA ASN A 174 13.89 16.25 7.81
C ASN A 174 13.60 14.79 8.19
N GLY A 175 12.47 14.53 8.84
CA GLY A 175 12.04 13.17 9.21
C GLY A 175 11.81 12.25 8.01
N VAL A 176 12.00 10.96 8.22
CA VAL A 176 11.81 9.89 7.22
C VAL A 176 10.95 8.78 7.79
#